data_d3bbf0b1bc4b4b238d9c182bb7c90103
#
_entry.id   d3bbf0b1bc4b4b238d9c182bb7c90103
#
_cell.length_a   1.000
_cell.length_b   1.000
_cell.length_c   1.000
_cell.angle_alpha   90.00
_cell.angle_beta   90.00
_cell.angle_gamma   90.00
#
_symmetry.space_group_name_H-M   'P 1'
#
loop_
_entity.id
_entity.type
_entity.pdbx_description
1 polymer ?
#
loop_
_entity_poly.entity_id
_entity_poly.type
_entity_poly.pdbx_seq_one_letter_code
_entity_poly.pdbx_strand_id
1 'polypeptide(L)'
;MAHTIYDNFVLENALENQLTTGLDMALFLTVDNSLALEAGMKKKVHVYSGTGDVEDLQMGSGNSASMEIGFIEKEYEVGVTQGRGVYYDEQAMRDPFAIDSLVKYMGDTMINDFTEKAINEMKNAELVQVVSTWNFDAVVDAISKMPIENATGGFMLVHRDQLAALRKNLKDDLKYVEAFARSGYIGTVAGFNVYVSNAVPSGLAFLGFKEAVTAFIKKGIEVEQERDANTRKNSVFNRKVALVAFTDANKLVMMGPGQATAATITTYTAGAKTVAGAATTGATVEVYINGKLDKTATAASSAYSVTCSENLASGDKVKVIAKLDGYINSVANKTVV
;
A
#
# COMPACT_ATOMS: atom_id res chain seq x y z
N MET A 1 25.26 -25.66 -36.20
CA MET A 1 25.56 -24.96 -34.92
C MET A 1 24.42 -25.25 -33.97
N ALA A 2 24.72 -25.74 -32.79
CA ALA A 2 23.72 -26.02 -31.78
C ALA A 2 23.08 -24.70 -31.35
N HIS A 3 21.79 -24.52 -31.54
CA HIS A 3 21.04 -23.41 -31.01
C HIS A 3 20.96 -23.57 -29.51
N THR A 4 21.52 -22.66 -28.75
CA THR A 4 21.36 -22.62 -27.30
C THR A 4 19.96 -22.11 -27.01
N ILE A 5 19.00 -23.03 -26.91
CA ILE A 5 17.70 -22.71 -26.31
C ILE A 5 17.96 -22.78 -24.82
N TYR A 6 17.82 -21.65 -24.14
CA TYR A 6 17.82 -21.66 -22.68
C TYR A 6 16.61 -22.47 -22.21
N ASP A 7 16.83 -23.40 -21.31
CA ASP A 7 15.75 -24.15 -20.68
C ASP A 7 14.88 -23.15 -19.87
N ASN A 8 13.57 -23.23 -20.02
CA ASN A 8 12.63 -22.38 -19.27
C ASN A 8 12.90 -22.42 -17.77
N PHE A 9 13.30 -23.58 -17.25
CA PHE A 9 13.66 -23.78 -15.84
C PHE A 9 14.87 -22.92 -15.41
N VAL A 10 15.88 -22.75 -16.28
CA VAL A 10 17.06 -21.92 -15.98
C VAL A 10 16.66 -20.43 -15.93
N LEU A 11 15.82 -20.00 -16.87
CA LEU A 11 15.31 -18.62 -16.89
C LEU A 11 14.38 -18.32 -15.70
N GLU A 12 13.53 -19.27 -15.34
CA GLU A 12 12.65 -19.18 -14.18
C GLU A 12 13.45 -19.02 -12.89
N ASN A 13 14.45 -19.88 -12.66
CA ASN A 13 15.33 -19.78 -11.49
C ASN A 13 16.14 -18.49 -11.47
N ALA A 14 16.62 -18.01 -12.63
CA ALA A 14 17.35 -16.75 -12.71
C ALA A 14 16.46 -15.55 -12.34
N LEU A 15 15.22 -15.53 -12.82
CA LEU A 15 14.22 -14.53 -12.47
C LEU A 15 13.81 -14.60 -10.99
N GLU A 16 13.60 -15.79 -10.46
CA GLU A 16 13.26 -15.98 -9.05
C GLU A 16 14.40 -15.52 -8.14
N ASN A 17 15.65 -15.86 -8.45
CA ASN A 17 16.82 -15.37 -7.73
C ASN A 17 16.95 -13.84 -7.80
N GLN A 18 16.63 -13.21 -8.93
CA GLN A 18 16.66 -11.77 -9.07
C GLN A 18 15.58 -11.10 -8.23
N LEU A 19 14.38 -11.67 -8.17
CA LEU A 19 13.29 -11.19 -7.34
C LEU A 19 13.60 -11.25 -5.85
N THR A 20 14.35 -12.25 -5.40
CA THR A 20 14.79 -12.37 -3.99
C THR A 20 15.91 -11.40 -3.64
N THR A 21 16.69 -10.93 -4.61
CA THR A 21 17.79 -9.96 -4.41
C THR A 21 17.36 -8.49 -4.50
N GLY A 22 16.15 -8.20 -4.97
CA GLY A 22 15.59 -6.85 -5.00
C GLY A 22 15.21 -6.31 -3.63
N LEU A 23 14.45 -5.21 -3.60
CA LEU A 23 13.88 -4.72 -2.34
C LEU A 23 12.97 -5.82 -1.78
N ASP A 24 13.39 -6.39 -0.65
CA ASP A 24 12.64 -7.47 -0.01
C ASP A 24 11.33 -6.92 0.57
N MET A 25 10.26 -7.01 -0.23
CA MET A 25 8.94 -6.57 0.19
C MET A 25 8.39 -7.39 1.36
N ALA A 26 8.94 -8.57 1.65
CA ALA A 26 8.57 -9.36 2.82
C ALA A 26 8.88 -8.64 4.16
N LEU A 27 9.72 -7.61 4.13
CA LEU A 27 9.95 -6.73 5.29
C LEU A 27 8.77 -5.78 5.57
N PHE A 28 7.94 -5.48 4.56
CA PHE A 28 6.90 -4.45 4.60
C PHE A 28 5.49 -5.01 4.51
N LEU A 29 5.35 -6.28 4.16
CA LEU A 29 4.05 -6.92 4.00
C LEU A 29 4.11 -8.40 4.41
N THR A 30 2.94 -8.94 4.69
CA THR A 30 2.77 -10.37 4.95
C THR A 30 2.48 -11.08 3.63
N VAL A 31 3.11 -12.24 3.41
CA VAL A 31 2.86 -13.08 2.22
C VAL A 31 1.92 -14.21 2.60
N ASP A 32 0.82 -14.34 1.87
CA ASP A 32 -0.18 -15.40 2.04
C ASP A 32 -0.36 -16.17 0.72
N ASN A 33 -0.12 -17.46 0.77
CA ASN A 33 -0.25 -18.38 -0.36
C ASN A 33 -1.60 -19.13 -0.36
N SER A 34 -2.53 -18.81 0.52
CA SER A 34 -3.84 -19.47 0.61
C SER A 34 -4.63 -19.40 -0.69
N LEU A 35 -4.46 -18.32 -1.44
CA LEU A 35 -5.15 -18.09 -2.70
C LEU A 35 -4.75 -19.07 -3.82
N ALA A 36 -3.61 -19.73 -3.71
CA ALA A 36 -3.15 -20.72 -4.69
C ALA A 36 -4.10 -21.91 -4.81
N LEU A 37 -4.79 -22.27 -3.74
CA LEU A 37 -5.73 -23.39 -3.67
C LEU A 37 -7.18 -22.98 -3.96
N GLU A 38 -7.49 -21.69 -3.97
CA GLU A 38 -8.85 -21.21 -4.18
C GLU A 38 -9.17 -21.01 -5.68
N ALA A 39 -10.36 -21.39 -6.09
CA ALA A 39 -10.86 -21.10 -7.44
C ALA A 39 -11.36 -19.65 -7.50
N GLY A 40 -11.20 -19.00 -8.64
CA GLY A 40 -11.68 -17.62 -8.87
C GLY A 40 -10.57 -16.58 -8.89
N MET A 41 -10.92 -15.37 -9.30
CA MET A 41 -10.00 -14.23 -9.48
C MET A 41 -10.40 -13.03 -8.61
N LYS A 42 -11.27 -13.24 -7.62
CA LYS A 42 -11.72 -12.19 -6.70
C LYS A 42 -11.52 -12.64 -5.26
N LYS A 43 -11.04 -11.73 -4.42
CA LYS A 43 -10.88 -11.92 -2.98
C LYS A 43 -11.59 -10.80 -2.24
N LYS A 44 -12.44 -11.17 -1.30
CA LYS A 44 -13.04 -10.23 -0.35
C LYS A 44 -12.16 -10.17 0.89
N VAL A 45 -11.74 -8.97 1.25
CA VAL A 45 -10.96 -8.72 2.46
C VAL A 45 -11.81 -7.88 3.40
N HIS A 46 -11.98 -8.37 4.62
CA HIS A 46 -12.68 -7.66 5.69
C HIS A 46 -11.66 -7.01 6.62
N VAL A 47 -11.72 -5.70 6.73
CA VAL A 47 -10.94 -4.94 7.71
C VAL A 47 -11.85 -4.68 8.90
N TYR A 48 -11.54 -5.26 10.03
CA TYR A 48 -12.37 -5.19 11.24
C TYR A 48 -11.98 -3.98 12.09
N SER A 49 -12.98 -3.35 12.69
CA SER A 49 -12.84 -2.34 13.74
C SER A 49 -13.77 -2.68 14.90
N GLY A 50 -13.21 -2.75 16.11
CA GLY A 50 -14.00 -2.94 17.34
C GLY A 50 -14.31 -1.58 17.98
N THR A 51 -15.53 -1.44 18.50
CA THR A 51 -15.93 -0.29 19.34
C THR A 51 -16.64 -0.79 20.58
N GLY A 52 -16.44 -0.12 21.70
CA GLY A 52 -17.04 -0.44 23.01
C GLY A 52 -16.00 -0.81 24.05
N ASP A 53 -16.39 -0.69 25.29
CA ASP A 53 -15.58 -0.93 26.48
C ASP A 53 -16.20 -2.01 27.38
N VAL A 54 -15.39 -2.57 28.26
CA VAL A 54 -15.85 -3.44 29.35
C VAL A 54 -16.35 -2.57 30.51
N GLU A 55 -17.43 -3.02 31.16
CA GLU A 55 -17.99 -2.37 32.34
C GLU A 55 -17.74 -3.20 33.59
N ASP A 56 -17.32 -2.54 34.66
CA ASP A 56 -17.30 -3.14 36.00
C ASP A 56 -18.72 -3.16 36.59
N LEU A 57 -19.31 -4.33 36.67
CA LEU A 57 -20.71 -4.50 37.12
C LEU A 57 -20.79 -4.67 38.62
N GLN A 58 -21.74 -3.99 39.23
CA GLN A 58 -22.17 -4.29 40.60
C GLN A 58 -23.08 -5.51 40.62
N MET A 59 -23.09 -6.21 41.75
CA MET A 59 -23.91 -7.41 41.92
C MET A 59 -25.40 -7.10 41.67
N GLY A 60 -25.99 -7.78 40.68
CA GLY A 60 -27.41 -7.60 40.30
C GLY A 60 -27.66 -6.57 39.20
N SER A 61 -26.63 -5.90 38.66
CA SER A 61 -26.75 -5.03 37.45
C SER A 61 -26.31 -5.77 36.21
N GLY A 62 -26.93 -5.47 35.08
CA GLY A 62 -26.53 -5.92 33.73
C GLY A 62 -25.72 -4.87 33.00
N ASN A 63 -25.05 -5.25 31.92
CA ASN A 63 -24.31 -4.32 31.05
C ASN A 63 -25.26 -3.29 30.41
N SER A 64 -24.84 -2.03 30.43
CA SER A 64 -25.53 -0.91 29.76
C SER A 64 -24.92 -0.63 28.39
N ALA A 65 -23.64 -0.99 28.17
CA ALA A 65 -22.94 -0.85 26.91
C ALA A 65 -22.69 -2.22 26.25
N SER A 66 -22.66 -2.24 24.94
CA SER A 66 -22.31 -3.41 24.13
C SER A 66 -21.03 -3.15 23.35
N MET A 67 -20.21 -4.18 23.19
CA MET A 67 -19.13 -4.15 22.21
C MET A 67 -19.69 -4.49 20.83
N GLU A 68 -19.37 -3.68 19.86
CA GLU A 68 -19.75 -3.91 18.48
C GLU A 68 -18.50 -4.08 17.60
N ILE A 69 -18.57 -5.03 16.67
CA ILE A 69 -17.55 -5.22 15.65
C ILE A 69 -18.10 -4.68 14.34
N GLY A 70 -17.49 -3.58 13.87
CA GLY A 70 -17.68 -3.10 12.52
C GLY A 70 -16.67 -3.74 11.57
N PHE A 71 -16.98 -3.80 10.29
CA PHE A 71 -16.02 -4.21 9.26
C PHE A 71 -16.21 -3.38 8.00
N ILE A 72 -15.11 -3.22 7.27
CA ILE A 72 -15.11 -2.69 5.91
C ILE A 72 -14.83 -3.86 4.97
N GLU A 73 -15.75 -4.13 4.05
CA GLU A 73 -15.55 -5.13 3.01
C GLU A 73 -14.95 -4.45 1.78
N LYS A 74 -13.77 -4.91 1.35
CA LYS A 74 -13.17 -4.54 0.08
C LYS A 74 -13.07 -5.77 -0.81
N GLU A 75 -13.59 -5.67 -2.03
CA GLU A 75 -13.44 -6.70 -3.05
C GLU A 75 -12.23 -6.35 -3.92
N TYR A 76 -11.27 -7.25 -3.97
CA TYR A 76 -10.07 -7.13 -4.79
C TYR A 76 -10.12 -8.14 -5.93
N GLU A 77 -9.70 -7.71 -7.10
CA GLU A 77 -9.50 -8.60 -8.25
C GLU A 77 -8.04 -9.02 -8.35
N VAL A 78 -7.82 -10.32 -8.56
CA VAL A 78 -6.46 -10.85 -8.68
C VAL A 78 -5.88 -10.44 -10.02
N GLY A 79 -4.81 -9.65 -9.98
CA GLY A 79 -4.14 -9.15 -11.17
C GLY A 79 -3.17 -10.17 -11.76
N VAL A 80 -3.05 -10.17 -13.08
CA VAL A 80 -2.01 -10.88 -13.82
C VAL A 80 -1.00 -9.85 -14.29
N THR A 81 0.24 -9.96 -13.80
CA THR A 81 1.36 -9.14 -14.27
C THR A 81 2.19 -9.95 -15.24
N GLN A 82 2.38 -9.46 -16.44
CA GLN A 82 3.15 -10.13 -17.49
C GLN A 82 4.13 -9.15 -18.13
N GLY A 83 5.40 -9.56 -18.19
CA GLY A 83 6.43 -8.89 -18.95
C GLY A 83 6.77 -9.67 -20.23
N ARG A 84 7.30 -8.99 -21.23
CA ARG A 84 7.81 -9.60 -22.45
C ARG A 84 9.20 -9.07 -22.77
N GLY A 85 10.19 -9.95 -22.69
CA GLY A 85 11.54 -9.71 -23.20
C GLY A 85 11.69 -10.24 -24.62
N VAL A 86 12.51 -9.57 -25.42
CA VAL A 86 12.77 -9.97 -26.81
C VAL A 86 14.26 -9.94 -27.07
N TYR A 87 14.78 -10.99 -27.70
CA TYR A 87 16.14 -11.02 -28.21
C TYR A 87 16.20 -11.75 -29.57
N TYR A 88 17.22 -11.47 -30.34
CA TYR A 88 17.49 -12.14 -31.63
C TYR A 88 18.66 -13.09 -31.49
N ASP A 89 18.66 -14.21 -32.25
CA ASP A 89 19.74 -15.21 -32.21
C ASP A 89 21.11 -14.55 -32.47
N GLU A 90 21.17 -13.58 -33.38
CA GLU A 90 22.40 -12.86 -33.70
C GLU A 90 22.90 -11.99 -32.54
N GLN A 91 22.02 -11.44 -31.71
CA GLN A 91 22.41 -10.69 -30.51
C GLN A 91 23.02 -11.60 -29.48
N ALA A 92 22.40 -12.76 -29.23
CA ALA A 92 22.91 -13.77 -28.30
C ALA A 92 24.27 -14.34 -28.74
N MET A 93 24.52 -14.45 -30.05
CA MET A 93 25.81 -14.87 -30.56
C MET A 93 26.91 -13.82 -30.44
N ARG A 94 26.56 -12.53 -30.56
CA ARG A 94 27.51 -11.41 -30.45
C ARG A 94 27.87 -11.08 -29.02
N ASP A 95 26.89 -11.16 -28.12
CA ASP A 95 27.05 -10.85 -26.72
C ASP A 95 26.41 -11.94 -25.86
N PRO A 96 27.21 -12.85 -25.28
CA PRO A 96 26.71 -13.92 -24.44
C PRO A 96 26.00 -13.42 -23.16
N PHE A 97 26.26 -12.17 -22.73
CA PHE A 97 25.63 -11.57 -21.55
C PHE A 97 24.32 -10.84 -21.85
N ALA A 98 23.92 -10.77 -23.13
CA ALA A 98 22.70 -10.05 -23.54
C ALA A 98 21.44 -10.68 -22.88
N ILE A 99 21.39 -12.00 -22.80
CA ILE A 99 20.25 -12.73 -22.21
C ILE A 99 20.22 -12.52 -20.69
N ASP A 100 21.36 -12.63 -20.00
CA ASP A 100 21.44 -12.40 -18.55
C ASP A 100 21.01 -10.96 -18.19
N SER A 101 21.42 -10.00 -19.00
CA SER A 101 21.01 -8.59 -18.82
C SER A 101 19.51 -8.42 -19.05
N LEU A 102 18.92 -9.11 -20.03
CA LEU A 102 17.48 -9.09 -20.27
C LEU A 102 16.69 -9.69 -19.09
N VAL A 103 17.13 -10.86 -18.60
CA VAL A 103 16.52 -11.54 -17.45
C VAL A 103 16.56 -10.65 -16.21
N LYS A 104 17.72 -10.02 -15.96
CA LYS A 104 17.88 -9.07 -14.87
C LYS A 104 16.90 -7.90 -14.99
N TYR A 105 16.82 -7.28 -16.15
CA TYR A 105 15.91 -6.17 -16.39
C TYR A 105 14.44 -6.55 -16.24
N MET A 106 14.05 -7.75 -16.70
CA MET A 106 12.69 -8.28 -16.53
C MET A 106 12.37 -8.52 -15.05
N GLY A 107 13.32 -9.06 -14.27
CA GLY A 107 13.19 -9.24 -12.82
C GLY A 107 13.02 -7.91 -12.09
N ASP A 108 13.91 -6.95 -12.34
CA ASP A 108 13.87 -5.62 -11.72
C ASP A 108 12.55 -4.90 -12.02
N THR A 109 12.05 -5.00 -13.27
CA THR A 109 10.76 -4.39 -13.66
C THR A 109 9.59 -5.02 -12.91
N MET A 110 9.59 -6.34 -12.73
CA MET A 110 8.53 -7.04 -11.99
C MET A 110 8.55 -6.71 -10.49
N ILE A 111 9.73 -6.57 -9.89
CA ILE A 111 9.91 -6.09 -8.50
C ILE A 111 9.34 -4.68 -8.35
N ASN A 112 9.68 -3.78 -9.27
CA ASN A 112 9.21 -2.40 -9.24
C ASN A 112 7.69 -2.32 -9.35
N ASP A 113 7.05 -3.05 -10.27
CA ASP A 113 5.59 -3.11 -10.40
C ASP A 113 4.92 -3.62 -9.11
N PHE A 114 5.49 -4.66 -8.51
CA PHE A 114 4.97 -5.20 -7.27
C PHE A 114 5.13 -4.22 -6.10
N THR A 115 6.26 -3.52 -6.04
CA THR A 115 6.54 -2.47 -5.05
C THR A 115 5.55 -1.31 -5.20
N GLU A 116 5.28 -0.87 -6.43
CA GLU A 116 4.31 0.19 -6.69
C GLU A 116 2.90 -0.22 -6.27
N LYS A 117 2.48 -1.45 -6.56
CA LYS A 117 1.19 -1.99 -6.11
C LYS A 117 1.09 -2.00 -4.58
N ALA A 118 2.13 -2.45 -3.88
CA ALA A 118 2.16 -2.45 -2.42
C ALA A 118 2.07 -1.03 -1.84
N ILE A 119 2.81 -0.08 -2.38
CA ILE A 119 2.76 1.32 -1.95
C ILE A 119 1.40 1.95 -2.25
N ASN A 120 0.78 1.64 -3.39
CA ASN A 120 -0.55 2.11 -3.73
C ASN A 120 -1.61 1.57 -2.73
N GLU A 121 -1.46 0.33 -2.25
CA GLU A 121 -2.32 -0.18 -1.18
C GLU A 121 -2.02 0.49 0.17
N MET A 122 -0.75 0.81 0.48
CA MET A 122 -0.39 1.58 1.68
C MET A 122 -0.98 2.99 1.68
N LYS A 123 -1.21 3.61 0.51
CA LYS A 123 -1.94 4.88 0.39
C LYS A 123 -3.40 4.81 0.84
N ASN A 124 -3.95 3.62 1.07
CA ASN A 124 -5.28 3.44 1.64
C ASN A 124 -5.30 3.56 3.18
N ALA A 125 -4.16 3.89 3.81
CA ALA A 125 -4.08 4.08 5.25
C ALA A 125 -5.10 5.12 5.75
N GLU A 126 -5.78 4.77 6.83
CA GLU A 126 -6.79 5.61 7.47
C GLU A 126 -6.21 6.44 8.61
N LEU A 127 -5.17 5.90 9.28
CA LEU A 127 -4.41 6.65 10.26
C LEU A 127 -3.46 7.59 9.55
N VAL A 128 -3.55 8.86 9.85
CA VAL A 128 -2.77 9.90 9.18
C VAL A 128 -2.11 10.83 10.20
N GLN A 129 -0.88 11.24 9.92
CA GLN A 129 -0.15 12.27 10.67
C GLN A 129 0.28 13.39 9.74
N VAL A 130 -0.20 14.59 10.02
CA VAL A 130 0.24 15.80 9.30
C VAL A 130 1.67 16.12 9.72
N VAL A 131 2.56 16.27 8.75
CA VAL A 131 3.96 16.60 8.97
C VAL A 131 4.29 17.88 8.20
N SER A 132 4.61 18.94 8.94
CA SER A 132 5.14 20.18 8.37
C SER A 132 6.67 20.18 8.35
N THR A 133 7.29 19.52 9.32
CA THR A 133 8.75 19.40 9.45
C THR A 133 9.12 17.97 9.81
N TRP A 134 10.01 17.35 9.04
CA TRP A 134 10.48 15.99 9.27
C TRP A 134 11.51 15.96 10.39
N ASN A 135 11.08 15.67 11.61
CA ASN A 135 11.89 15.56 12.81
C ASN A 135 11.52 14.30 13.62
N PHE A 136 12.18 14.09 14.74
CA PHE A 136 11.91 12.97 15.64
C PHE A 136 10.50 13.03 16.23
N ASP A 137 10.05 14.22 16.63
CA ASP A 137 8.73 14.41 17.24
C ASP A 137 7.60 14.01 16.30
N ALA A 138 7.72 14.36 15.00
CA ALA A 138 6.72 13.96 14.00
C ALA A 138 6.59 12.43 13.87
N VAL A 139 7.69 11.68 14.07
CA VAL A 139 7.65 10.22 14.06
C VAL A 139 6.99 9.69 15.34
N VAL A 140 7.31 10.27 16.49
CA VAL A 140 6.67 9.91 17.78
C VAL A 140 5.17 10.19 17.74
N ASP A 141 4.76 11.34 17.20
CA ASP A 141 3.35 11.69 17.01
C ASP A 141 2.63 10.71 16.08
N ALA A 142 3.30 10.24 15.03
CA ALA A 142 2.74 9.22 14.15
C ALA A 142 2.55 7.89 14.87
N ILE A 143 3.51 7.47 15.70
CA ILE A 143 3.41 6.26 16.51
C ILE A 143 2.21 6.35 17.45
N SER A 144 1.99 7.51 18.07
CA SER A 144 0.87 7.72 19.01
C SER A 144 -0.51 7.58 18.37
N LYS A 145 -0.61 7.64 17.03
CA LYS A 145 -1.88 7.41 16.31
C LYS A 145 -2.25 5.93 16.20
N MET A 146 -1.28 5.03 16.38
CA MET A 146 -1.55 3.60 16.35
C MET A 146 -2.15 3.15 17.68
N PRO A 147 -3.28 2.44 17.69
CA PRO A 147 -3.89 1.89 18.90
C PRO A 147 -3.15 0.60 19.36
N ILE A 148 -1.81 0.68 19.51
CA ILE A 148 -0.94 -0.45 19.86
C ILE A 148 -0.07 0.00 21.02
N GLU A 149 -0.14 -0.72 22.15
CA GLU A 149 0.58 -0.36 23.38
C GLU A 149 2.12 -0.43 23.26
N ASN A 150 2.64 -1.41 22.51
CA ASN A 150 4.09 -1.62 22.32
C ASN A 150 4.45 -1.53 20.83
N ALA A 151 4.36 -0.33 20.27
CA ALA A 151 4.70 -0.08 18.87
C ALA A 151 6.23 -0.01 18.66
N THR A 152 6.91 -1.17 18.64
CA THR A 152 8.33 -1.28 18.35
C THR A 152 8.61 -2.39 17.34
N GLY A 153 9.68 -2.27 16.55
CA GLY A 153 10.09 -3.29 15.59
C GLY A 153 9.37 -3.22 14.24
N GLY A 154 8.60 -2.17 13.99
CA GLY A 154 8.00 -1.91 12.69
C GLY A 154 8.96 -1.32 11.66
N PHE A 155 8.45 -0.95 10.52
CA PHE A 155 9.17 -0.27 9.46
C PHE A 155 8.70 1.18 9.28
N MET A 156 9.62 2.02 8.82
CA MET A 156 9.33 3.36 8.31
C MET A 156 9.85 3.44 6.88
N LEU A 157 8.95 3.51 5.91
CA LEU A 157 9.28 3.59 4.49
C LEU A 157 9.18 5.04 4.03
N VAL A 158 10.29 5.62 3.59
CA VAL A 158 10.39 7.05 3.25
C VAL A 158 10.93 7.26 1.83
N HIS A 159 10.54 8.36 1.21
CA HIS A 159 11.23 8.84 0.02
C HIS A 159 12.60 9.42 0.40
N ARG A 160 13.56 9.38 -0.50
CA ARG A 160 14.94 9.88 -0.24
C ARG A 160 14.98 11.34 0.21
N ASP A 161 14.07 12.19 -0.26
CA ASP A 161 14.03 13.61 0.11
C ASP A 161 13.62 13.78 1.58
N GLN A 162 12.66 12.97 2.06
CA GLN A 162 12.23 12.95 3.45
C GLN A 162 13.33 12.40 4.36
N LEU A 163 14.06 11.37 3.90
CA LEU A 163 15.24 10.91 4.64
C LEU A 163 16.31 12.01 4.76
N ALA A 164 16.55 12.76 3.68
CA ALA A 164 17.50 13.88 3.72
C ALA A 164 17.05 14.99 4.69
N ALA A 165 15.75 15.30 4.72
CA ALA A 165 15.17 16.27 5.66
C ALA A 165 15.29 15.78 7.10
N LEU A 166 14.99 14.51 7.37
CA LEU A 166 15.10 13.88 8.68
C LEU A 166 16.56 13.91 9.17
N ARG A 167 17.52 13.56 8.30
CA ARG A 167 18.98 13.63 8.63
C ARG A 167 19.44 15.04 8.99
N LYS A 168 18.96 16.05 8.26
CA LYS A 168 19.29 17.45 8.55
C LYS A 168 18.78 17.90 9.90
N ASN A 169 17.56 17.51 10.27
CA ASN A 169 16.96 17.89 11.54
C ASN A 169 17.53 17.11 12.73
N LEU A 170 17.93 15.85 12.53
CA LEU A 170 18.58 15.04 13.56
C LEU A 170 20.09 15.29 13.69
N LYS A 171 20.67 16.13 12.83
CA LYS A 171 22.13 16.37 12.79
C LYS A 171 22.71 16.80 14.13
N ASP A 172 22.03 17.71 14.82
CA ASP A 172 22.54 18.27 16.07
C ASP A 172 22.43 17.27 17.23
N ASP A 173 21.44 16.41 17.23
CA ASP A 173 21.21 15.39 18.24
C ASP A 173 22.13 14.17 18.05
N LEU A 174 22.40 13.80 16.79
CA LEU A 174 23.17 12.61 16.44
C LEU A 174 24.64 12.87 16.08
N LYS A 175 25.12 14.11 16.19
CA LYS A 175 26.51 14.47 15.81
C LYS A 175 27.59 13.69 16.58
N TYR A 176 27.28 13.22 17.77
CA TYR A 176 28.19 12.42 18.58
C TYR A 176 28.10 10.91 18.34
N VAL A 177 27.15 10.45 17.54
CA VAL A 177 27.02 9.04 17.15
C VAL A 177 27.96 8.77 15.97
N GLU A 178 28.96 7.93 16.17
CA GLU A 178 30.01 7.68 15.18
C GLU A 178 29.45 7.20 13.84
N ALA A 179 28.45 6.31 13.84
CA ALA A 179 27.82 5.80 12.64
C ALA A 179 27.11 6.93 11.85
N PHE A 180 26.43 7.85 12.53
CA PHE A 180 25.80 9.00 11.90
C PHE A 180 26.83 10.02 11.39
N ALA A 181 27.86 10.34 12.21
CA ALA A 181 28.89 11.31 11.84
C ALA A 181 29.69 10.89 10.60
N ARG A 182 29.94 9.58 10.43
CA ARG A 182 30.70 9.05 9.29
C ARG A 182 29.85 8.85 8.02
N SER A 183 28.66 8.32 8.15
CA SER A 183 27.84 7.88 7.00
C SER A 183 26.47 8.53 6.91
N GLY A 184 26.04 9.32 7.91
CA GLY A 184 24.68 9.82 8.03
C GLY A 184 23.65 8.69 8.20
N TYR A 185 24.07 7.55 8.73
CA TYR A 185 23.24 6.38 8.93
C TYR A 185 22.22 6.59 10.06
N ILE A 186 20.95 6.44 9.71
CA ILE A 186 19.86 6.40 10.66
C ILE A 186 19.24 5.00 10.53
N GLY A 187 19.65 4.06 11.37
CA GLY A 187 19.15 2.69 11.31
C GLY A 187 17.72 2.57 11.77
N THR A 188 17.43 3.18 12.94
CA THR A 188 16.11 3.17 13.56
C THR A 188 15.77 4.56 14.08
N VAL A 189 14.51 4.91 14.02
CA VAL A 189 13.94 6.13 14.62
C VAL A 189 12.75 5.71 15.48
N ALA A 190 12.77 6.07 16.75
CA ALA A 190 11.72 5.73 17.71
C ALA A 190 11.33 4.22 17.72
N GLY A 191 12.31 3.31 17.50
CA GLY A 191 12.07 1.86 17.46
C GLY A 191 11.62 1.30 16.10
N PHE A 192 11.48 2.13 15.06
CA PHE A 192 11.14 1.71 13.70
C PHE A 192 12.36 1.71 12.79
N ASN A 193 12.53 0.66 12.00
CA ASN A 193 13.60 0.57 11.02
C ASN A 193 13.30 1.46 9.81
N VAL A 194 14.24 2.31 9.43
CA VAL A 194 14.07 3.27 8.32
C VAL A 194 14.57 2.67 7.02
N TYR A 195 13.66 2.61 6.03
CA TYR A 195 13.95 2.13 4.68
C TYR A 195 13.62 3.22 3.66
N VAL A 196 14.35 3.23 2.56
CA VAL A 196 14.22 4.22 1.51
C VAL A 196 13.73 3.56 0.24
N SER A 197 12.68 4.11 -0.35
CA SER A 197 12.21 3.71 -1.67
C SER A 197 11.84 4.93 -2.51
N ASN A 198 12.28 4.95 -3.75
CA ASN A 198 11.89 5.98 -4.71
C ASN A 198 10.45 5.79 -5.23
N ALA A 199 9.84 4.63 -5.00
CA ALA A 199 8.45 4.37 -5.35
C ALA A 199 7.47 5.07 -4.38
N VAL A 200 7.93 5.46 -3.18
CA VAL A 200 7.17 6.32 -2.28
C VAL A 200 7.11 7.73 -2.89
N PRO A 201 5.93 8.35 -3.01
CA PRO A 201 5.83 9.72 -3.49
C PRO A 201 6.62 10.69 -2.61
N SER A 202 7.27 11.68 -3.25
CA SER A 202 7.95 12.74 -2.51
C SER A 202 6.94 13.48 -1.62
N GLY A 203 7.33 13.76 -0.38
CA GLY A 203 6.45 14.36 0.62
C GLY A 203 5.79 13.34 1.56
N LEU A 204 5.71 12.07 1.19
CA LEU A 204 5.06 11.03 1.98
C LEU A 204 6.05 10.08 2.65
N ALA A 205 5.60 9.48 3.75
CA ALA A 205 6.21 8.31 4.37
C ALA A 205 5.13 7.40 4.96
N PHE A 206 5.45 6.13 5.10
CA PHE A 206 4.58 5.12 5.71
C PHE A 206 5.30 4.54 6.93
N LEU A 207 4.61 4.55 8.06
CA LEU A 207 5.09 4.01 9.32
C LEU A 207 4.15 2.88 9.74
N GLY A 208 4.65 1.67 9.94
CA GLY A 208 3.75 0.57 10.30
C GLY A 208 4.41 -0.76 10.49
N PHE A 209 3.56 -1.78 10.51
CA PHE A 209 3.92 -3.18 10.66
C PHE A 209 3.56 -3.96 9.40
N LYS A 210 4.28 -5.04 9.14
CA LYS A 210 4.09 -5.88 7.94
C LYS A 210 2.68 -6.49 7.81
N GLU A 211 1.96 -6.63 8.91
CA GLU A 211 0.60 -7.18 8.91
C GLU A 211 -0.45 -6.20 8.37
N ALA A 212 -0.09 -4.92 8.18
CA ALA A 212 -0.99 -3.92 7.63
C ALA A 212 -1.37 -4.18 6.17
N VAL A 213 -0.45 -4.78 5.41
CA VAL A 213 -0.64 -5.09 3.99
C VAL A 213 -0.29 -6.54 3.75
N THR A 214 -1.16 -7.27 3.07
CA THR A 214 -0.95 -8.68 2.72
C THR A 214 -0.88 -8.88 1.22
N ALA A 215 0.15 -9.59 0.77
CA ALA A 215 0.28 -10.06 -0.60
C ALA A 215 -0.25 -11.49 -0.70
N PHE A 216 -1.33 -11.67 -1.42
CA PHE A 216 -1.90 -12.97 -1.74
C PHE A 216 -1.34 -13.47 -3.06
N ILE A 217 -0.56 -14.53 -3.02
CA ILE A 217 0.04 -15.13 -4.22
C ILE A 217 -0.86 -16.27 -4.69
N LYS A 218 -1.39 -16.14 -5.90
CA LYS A 218 -2.18 -17.21 -6.54
C LYS A 218 -1.31 -18.14 -7.37
N LYS A 219 -0.35 -17.55 -8.09
CA LYS A 219 0.62 -18.31 -8.87
C LYS A 219 1.96 -17.60 -8.83
N GLY A 220 2.99 -18.34 -8.58
CA GLY A 220 4.38 -17.87 -8.62
C GLY A 220 4.77 -17.40 -10.01
N ILE A 221 6.07 -17.22 -10.21
CA ILE A 221 6.59 -16.79 -11.51
C ILE A 221 6.55 -17.96 -12.46
N GLU A 222 5.98 -17.71 -13.64
CA GLU A 222 6.07 -18.62 -14.79
C GLU A 222 6.88 -17.95 -15.88
N VAL A 223 7.72 -18.73 -16.56
CA VAL A 223 8.47 -18.27 -17.71
C VAL A 223 8.11 -19.15 -18.91
N GLU A 224 7.67 -18.49 -19.96
CA GLU A 224 7.36 -19.13 -21.24
C GLU A 224 8.27 -18.52 -22.32
N GLN A 225 8.71 -19.33 -23.24
CA GLN A 225 9.57 -18.90 -24.35
C GLN A 225 8.91 -19.25 -25.68
N GLU A 226 8.85 -18.28 -26.58
CA GLU A 226 8.35 -18.43 -27.93
C GLU A 226 9.45 -18.07 -28.92
N ARG A 227 9.66 -18.90 -29.93
CA ARG A 227 10.62 -18.64 -31.01
C ARG A 227 9.93 -18.53 -32.36
N ASP A 228 10.11 -17.40 -33.02
CA ASP A 228 9.75 -17.23 -34.41
C ASP A 228 10.95 -17.61 -35.29
N ALA A 229 10.81 -18.72 -35.99
CA ALA A 229 11.87 -19.28 -36.84
C ALA A 229 12.15 -18.41 -38.08
N ASN A 230 11.17 -17.67 -38.56
CA ASN A 230 11.28 -16.83 -39.75
C ASN A 230 12.14 -15.59 -39.49
N THR A 231 11.90 -14.92 -38.36
CA THR A 231 12.62 -13.71 -37.95
C THR A 231 13.79 -13.97 -37.02
N ARG A 232 13.99 -15.24 -36.59
CA ARG A 232 14.97 -15.65 -35.56
C ARG A 232 14.86 -14.86 -34.27
N LYS A 233 13.64 -14.44 -33.97
CA LYS A 233 13.27 -13.67 -32.80
C LYS A 233 12.82 -14.62 -31.69
N ASN A 234 13.36 -14.44 -30.52
CA ASN A 234 12.95 -15.12 -29.32
C ASN A 234 12.20 -14.14 -28.42
N SER A 235 11.05 -14.55 -27.91
CA SER A 235 10.26 -13.81 -26.93
C SER A 235 10.24 -14.61 -25.64
N VAL A 236 10.59 -13.97 -24.53
CA VAL A 236 10.53 -14.55 -23.19
C VAL A 236 9.41 -13.83 -22.46
N PHE A 237 8.45 -14.57 -21.96
CA PHE A 237 7.34 -14.04 -21.17
C PHE A 237 7.53 -14.46 -19.72
N ASN A 238 7.51 -13.52 -18.81
CA ASN A 238 7.42 -13.78 -17.38
C ASN A 238 6.04 -13.36 -16.91
N ARG A 239 5.39 -14.20 -16.11
CA ARG A 239 4.05 -13.96 -15.60
C ARG A 239 3.96 -14.29 -14.13
N LYS A 240 3.30 -13.43 -13.37
CA LYS A 240 2.97 -13.62 -11.95
C LYS A 240 1.50 -13.29 -11.72
N VAL A 241 0.82 -14.10 -10.91
CA VAL A 241 -0.57 -13.89 -10.54
C VAL A 241 -0.64 -13.65 -9.04
N ALA A 242 -0.82 -12.40 -8.66
CA ALA A 242 -0.82 -12.00 -7.26
C ALA A 242 -1.76 -10.80 -7.04
N LEU A 243 -2.16 -10.62 -5.79
CA LEU A 243 -2.96 -9.53 -5.31
C LEU A 243 -2.28 -8.93 -4.08
N VAL A 244 -2.22 -7.62 -3.99
CA VAL A 244 -1.84 -6.92 -2.75
C VAL A 244 -3.08 -6.27 -2.19
N ALA A 245 -3.33 -6.45 -0.89
CA ALA A 245 -4.50 -5.89 -0.22
C ALA A 245 -4.13 -5.26 1.12
N PHE A 246 -4.79 -4.17 1.44
CA PHE A 246 -4.73 -3.54 2.74
C PHE A 246 -5.61 -4.33 3.72
N THR A 247 -5.01 -4.88 4.78
CA THR A 247 -5.68 -5.85 5.67
C THR A 247 -5.94 -5.34 7.08
N ASP A 248 -5.07 -4.46 7.62
CA ASP A 248 -5.24 -3.93 8.98
C ASP A 248 -5.00 -2.42 9.01
N ALA A 249 -6.09 -1.68 9.24
CA ALA A 249 -6.07 -0.21 9.28
C ALA A 249 -5.35 0.36 10.51
N ASN A 250 -5.23 -0.43 11.60
CA ASN A 250 -4.66 0.04 12.86
C ASN A 250 -3.12 -0.05 12.90
N LYS A 251 -2.52 -0.71 11.91
CA LYS A 251 -1.08 -1.00 11.88
C LYS A 251 -0.30 -0.21 10.85
N LEU A 252 -0.90 0.80 10.23
CA LEU A 252 -0.22 1.64 9.24
C LEU A 252 -0.65 3.10 9.39
N VAL A 253 0.33 3.98 9.53
CA VAL A 253 0.15 5.44 9.55
C VAL A 253 0.81 6.05 8.32
N MET A 254 0.06 6.88 7.61
CA MET A 254 0.55 7.68 6.50
C MET A 254 0.97 9.06 7.03
N MET A 255 2.21 9.44 6.77
CA MET A 255 2.80 10.71 7.19
C MET A 255 3.03 11.61 5.98
N GLY A 256 2.74 12.90 6.12
CA GLY A 256 3.00 13.86 5.05
C GLY A 256 2.26 15.17 5.20
N PRO A 257 2.31 16.05 4.19
CA PRO A 257 1.59 17.31 4.20
C PRO A 257 0.08 17.07 4.20
N GLY A 258 -0.64 17.85 5.00
CA GLY A 258 -2.11 17.85 5.02
C GLY A 258 -2.70 18.47 3.76
N GLN A 259 -3.88 18.01 3.36
CA GLN A 259 -4.64 18.60 2.27
C GLN A 259 -5.10 20.03 2.64
N ALA A 260 -5.18 20.91 1.64
CA ALA A 260 -5.58 22.32 1.85
C ALA A 260 -7.01 22.44 2.40
N THR A 261 -7.92 21.56 1.97
CA THR A 261 -9.30 21.48 2.48
C THR A 261 -9.53 20.07 3.03
N ALA A 262 -9.81 19.96 4.32
CA ALA A 262 -10.15 18.67 4.93
C ALA A 262 -11.48 18.13 4.37
N ALA A 263 -11.60 16.83 4.26
CA ALA A 263 -12.86 16.21 3.88
C ALA A 263 -13.92 16.47 4.96
N THR A 264 -15.12 16.87 4.53
CA THR A 264 -16.29 17.03 5.40
C THR A 264 -17.51 16.39 4.74
N ILE A 265 -18.49 16.02 5.54
CA ILE A 265 -19.80 15.54 5.06
C ILE A 265 -20.85 16.53 5.55
N THR A 266 -21.52 17.21 4.62
CA THR A 266 -22.56 18.22 4.93
C THR A 266 -23.95 17.75 4.58
N THR A 267 -24.10 16.92 3.56
CA THR A 267 -25.41 16.34 3.11
C THR A 267 -25.35 14.83 3.28
N TYR A 268 -26.20 14.30 4.17
CA TYR A 268 -26.27 12.88 4.50
C TYR A 268 -27.62 12.51 5.17
N THR A 269 -28.72 13.11 4.70
CA THR A 269 -30.06 12.98 5.30
C THR A 269 -30.73 11.66 4.90
N ALA A 270 -31.46 11.03 5.81
CA ALA A 270 -32.27 9.84 5.55
C ALA A 270 -33.27 10.08 4.40
N GLY A 271 -33.39 9.08 3.50
CA GLY A 271 -34.20 9.18 2.27
C GLY A 271 -33.51 9.91 1.13
N ALA A 272 -32.43 10.63 1.36
CA ALA A 272 -31.66 11.26 0.28
C ALA A 272 -30.76 10.24 -0.42
N LYS A 273 -30.51 10.51 -1.71
CA LYS A 273 -29.61 9.68 -2.55
C LYS A 273 -28.25 10.38 -2.80
N THR A 274 -27.95 11.43 -2.06
CA THR A 274 -26.78 12.26 -2.30
C THR A 274 -25.97 12.42 -1.03
N VAL A 275 -24.65 12.21 -1.13
CA VAL A 275 -23.65 12.57 -0.13
C VAL A 275 -22.83 13.72 -0.70
N ALA A 276 -22.78 14.85 0.00
CA ALA A 276 -22.02 16.01 -0.42
C ALA A 276 -21.23 16.64 0.74
N GLY A 277 -20.19 17.37 0.41
CA GLY A 277 -19.35 18.04 1.37
C GLY A 277 -18.18 18.79 0.75
N ALA A 278 -17.20 19.14 1.56
CA ALA A 278 -15.97 19.77 1.10
C ALA A 278 -14.84 18.75 0.99
N ALA A 279 -13.93 18.96 0.03
CA ALA A 279 -12.65 18.27 -0.12
C ALA A 279 -11.73 19.14 -0.99
N THR A 280 -10.41 18.91 -0.92
CA THR A 280 -9.46 19.65 -1.75
C THR A 280 -9.75 19.44 -3.24
N THR A 281 -9.73 20.52 -4.01
CA THR A 281 -9.94 20.49 -5.48
C THR A 281 -8.97 19.50 -6.13
N GLY A 282 -9.49 18.63 -6.99
CA GLY A 282 -8.73 17.57 -7.67
C GLY A 282 -8.58 16.28 -6.86
N ALA A 283 -8.98 16.27 -5.58
CA ALA A 283 -8.95 15.04 -4.78
C ALA A 283 -9.98 14.02 -5.27
N THR A 284 -9.59 12.76 -5.31
CA THR A 284 -10.50 11.63 -5.52
C THR A 284 -11.22 11.34 -4.22
N VAL A 285 -12.53 11.48 -4.23
CA VAL A 285 -13.41 11.27 -3.07
C VAL A 285 -14.08 9.91 -3.20
N GLU A 286 -13.82 9.03 -2.26
CA GLU A 286 -14.45 7.72 -2.13
C GLU A 286 -15.54 7.79 -1.05
N VAL A 287 -16.75 7.37 -1.39
CA VAL A 287 -17.89 7.33 -0.45
C VAL A 287 -18.19 5.88 -0.10
N TYR A 288 -18.14 5.59 1.19
CA TYR A 288 -18.46 4.29 1.76
C TYR A 288 -19.76 4.38 2.57
N ILE A 289 -20.66 3.43 2.36
CA ILE A 289 -21.89 3.27 3.14
C ILE A 289 -21.84 1.93 3.85
N ASN A 290 -21.98 1.94 5.17
CA ASN A 290 -21.87 0.73 6.02
C ASN A 290 -20.61 -0.11 5.73
N GLY A 291 -19.48 0.57 5.48
CA GLY A 291 -18.19 -0.05 5.21
C GLY A 291 -17.97 -0.54 3.77
N LYS A 292 -18.96 -0.46 2.89
CA LYS A 292 -18.83 -0.85 1.49
C LYS A 292 -18.64 0.40 0.61
N LEU A 293 -17.66 0.35 -0.31
CA LEU A 293 -17.47 1.40 -1.31
C LEU A 293 -18.69 1.46 -2.22
N ASP A 294 -19.36 2.60 -2.22
CA ASP A 294 -20.55 2.83 -3.07
C ASP A 294 -20.15 3.52 -4.38
N LYS A 295 -19.52 4.69 -4.29
CA LYS A 295 -19.14 5.51 -5.45
C LYS A 295 -17.86 6.31 -5.20
N THR A 296 -17.27 6.73 -6.33
CA THR A 296 -16.13 7.67 -6.35
C THR A 296 -16.49 8.90 -7.17
N ALA A 297 -15.92 10.05 -6.78
CA ALA A 297 -16.02 11.31 -7.52
C ALA A 297 -14.73 12.11 -7.39
N THR A 298 -14.54 13.11 -8.26
CA THR A 298 -13.46 14.07 -8.14
C THR A 298 -14.01 15.38 -7.58
N ALA A 299 -13.36 15.91 -6.54
CA ALA A 299 -13.76 17.21 -5.97
C ALA A 299 -13.45 18.36 -6.93
N ALA A 300 -14.43 19.23 -7.13
CA ALA A 300 -14.30 20.44 -7.93
C ALA A 300 -14.60 21.67 -7.07
N SER A 301 -13.81 22.75 -7.23
CA SER A 301 -14.00 23.99 -6.47
C SER A 301 -14.12 23.79 -4.95
N SER A 302 -13.27 22.93 -4.41
CA SER A 302 -13.22 22.55 -2.98
C SER A 302 -14.51 21.89 -2.45
N ALA A 303 -15.34 21.32 -3.33
CA ALA A 303 -16.57 20.63 -2.97
C ALA A 303 -16.73 19.32 -3.76
N TYR A 304 -17.51 18.40 -3.23
CA TYR A 304 -17.92 17.19 -3.92
C TYR A 304 -19.40 16.92 -3.72
N SER A 305 -20.00 16.21 -4.66
CA SER A 305 -21.36 15.70 -4.57
C SER A 305 -21.43 14.36 -5.28
N VAL A 306 -21.87 13.34 -4.56
CA VAL A 306 -21.93 11.94 -5.05
C VAL A 306 -23.35 11.45 -4.94
N THR A 307 -23.88 10.95 -6.05
CA THR A 307 -25.19 10.25 -6.06
C THR A 307 -24.95 8.77 -5.75
N CYS A 308 -25.41 8.35 -4.59
CA CYS A 308 -25.29 6.98 -4.10
C CYS A 308 -26.13 5.99 -4.92
N SER A 309 -25.79 4.72 -4.85
CA SER A 309 -26.52 3.64 -5.54
C SER A 309 -27.93 3.47 -4.95
N GLU A 310 -28.05 3.59 -3.64
CA GLU A 310 -29.31 3.47 -2.89
C GLU A 310 -29.59 4.73 -2.06
N ASN A 311 -30.81 4.89 -1.57
CA ASN A 311 -31.16 5.95 -0.65
C ASN A 311 -30.58 5.65 0.72
N LEU A 312 -30.06 6.68 1.38
CA LEU A 312 -29.53 6.58 2.74
C LEU A 312 -30.66 6.25 3.74
N ALA A 313 -30.47 5.28 4.59
CA ALA A 313 -31.37 4.95 5.68
C ALA A 313 -30.88 5.59 6.99
N SER A 314 -31.82 5.91 7.90
CA SER A 314 -31.44 6.34 9.25
C SER A 314 -30.62 5.27 9.94
N GLY A 315 -29.49 5.63 10.53
CA GLY A 315 -28.53 4.72 11.14
C GLY A 315 -27.38 4.29 10.21
N ASP A 316 -27.45 4.56 8.91
CA ASP A 316 -26.34 4.25 7.99
C ASP A 316 -25.08 5.01 8.38
N LYS A 317 -23.94 4.30 8.36
CA LYS A 317 -22.62 4.87 8.62
C LYS A 317 -22.01 5.31 7.28
N VAL A 318 -21.92 6.61 7.07
CA VAL A 318 -21.30 7.22 5.88
C VAL A 318 -19.87 7.61 6.20
N LYS A 319 -18.91 7.07 5.46
CA LYS A 319 -17.49 7.40 5.53
C LYS A 319 -17.03 7.94 4.19
N VAL A 320 -16.30 9.04 4.22
CA VAL A 320 -15.73 9.68 3.04
C VAL A 320 -14.23 9.78 3.20
N ILE A 321 -13.49 9.33 2.18
CA ILE A 321 -12.03 9.43 2.13
C ILE A 321 -11.66 10.25 0.89
N ALA A 322 -11.04 11.40 1.11
CA ALA A 322 -10.46 12.22 0.04
C ALA A 322 -8.97 11.90 -0.12
N LYS A 323 -8.56 11.51 -1.32
CA LYS A 323 -7.20 11.14 -1.69
C LYS A 323 -6.65 12.13 -2.70
N LEU A 324 -5.47 12.67 -2.45
CA LEU A 324 -4.76 13.57 -3.35
C LEU A 324 -3.28 13.18 -3.40
N ASP A 325 -2.73 13.05 -4.59
CA ASP A 325 -1.33 12.68 -4.75
C ASP A 325 -0.38 13.68 -4.06
N GLY A 326 0.61 13.15 -3.34
CA GLY A 326 1.57 13.95 -2.57
C GLY A 326 1.05 14.45 -1.22
N TYR A 327 -0.19 14.16 -0.85
CA TYR A 327 -0.81 14.56 0.41
C TYR A 327 -1.34 13.35 1.18
N ILE A 328 -1.46 13.47 2.49
CA ILE A 328 -2.12 12.46 3.30
C ILE A 328 -3.63 12.42 3.03
N ASN A 329 -4.26 11.29 3.29
CA ASN A 329 -5.70 11.14 3.15
C ASN A 329 -6.44 12.03 4.15
N SER A 330 -7.62 12.49 3.75
CA SER A 330 -8.55 13.18 4.66
C SER A 330 -9.81 12.36 4.80
N VAL A 331 -10.18 12.00 6.03
CA VAL A 331 -11.28 11.09 6.34
C VAL A 331 -12.36 11.83 7.13
N ALA A 332 -13.61 11.64 6.74
CA ALA A 332 -14.80 12.15 7.46
C ALA A 332 -15.79 11.00 7.65
N ASN A 333 -16.37 10.93 8.86
CA ASN A 333 -17.38 9.92 9.21
C ASN A 333 -18.64 10.62 9.74
N LYS A 334 -19.82 10.14 9.35
CA LYS A 334 -21.13 10.58 9.84
C LYS A 334 -22.10 9.42 9.89
N THR A 335 -23.02 9.47 10.86
CA THR A 335 -24.16 8.56 10.90
C THR A 335 -25.39 9.32 10.41
N VAL A 336 -26.15 8.70 9.52
CA VAL A 336 -27.36 9.27 8.94
C VAL A 336 -28.44 9.35 10.02
N VAL A 337 -29.04 10.51 10.15
CA VAL A 337 -30.06 10.80 11.17
C VAL A 337 -31.43 10.83 10.55
#